data_7e0dad060bd679b640ad2e3f80143fc2
#
_entry.id   7e0dad060bd679b640ad2e3f80143fc2
#
_cell.length_a   1.000
_cell.length_b   1.000
_cell.length_c   1.000
_cell.angle_alpha   90.00
_cell.angle_beta   90.00
_cell.angle_gamma   90.00
#
_symmetry.space_group_name_H-M   'P 1'
#
loop_
_entity.id
_entity.type
_entity.pdbx_description
1 polymer ?
#
loop_
_entity_poly.entity_id
_entity_poly.type
_entity_poly.pdbx_seq_one_letter_code
_entity_poly.pdbx_strand_id
1 'polypeptide(L)'
;MLDLTARAAADLLEIHHNSATLFITKIRKIIAYYLEIKALEIFDGEIKLDESYFGCTSKGKPCRGATNKMIVFGLLKRNGVAYTVVIRDTKSSTLMSVIAKKITPDSIVYTDQWRSYNALDDAGFCHHRINCSNRFANGKNHINGIENFWNQAKRILRKYNSIPKNHFLCF
;
A
#
# COMPACT_ATOMS: atom_id res chain seq x y z
N MET A 1 -16.78 4.66 2.97
CA MET A 1 -16.99 3.55 3.94
C MET A 1 -16.87 4.13 5.34
N LEU A 2 -17.83 3.85 6.23
CA LEU A 2 -17.73 4.27 7.63
C LEU A 2 -16.54 3.51 8.25
N ASP A 3 -15.59 4.26 8.81
CA ASP A 3 -14.38 3.73 9.45
C ASP A 3 -14.73 3.21 10.88
N LEU A 4 -15.61 2.21 10.94
CA LEU A 4 -16.13 1.62 12.16
C LEU A 4 -15.55 0.23 12.39
N THR A 5 -15.20 -0.05 13.64
CA THR A 5 -14.90 -1.41 14.09
C THR A 5 -16.20 -2.21 14.24
N ALA A 6 -16.12 -3.54 14.19
CA ALA A 6 -17.29 -4.39 14.39
C ALA A 6 -17.96 -4.15 15.77
N ARG A 7 -17.16 -3.85 16.80
CA ARG A 7 -17.68 -3.53 18.13
C ARG A 7 -18.47 -2.22 18.12
N ALA A 8 -17.91 -1.15 17.56
CA ALA A 8 -18.58 0.13 17.46
C ALA A 8 -19.86 0.05 16.60
N ALA A 9 -19.86 -0.79 15.55
CA ALA A 9 -21.03 -1.04 14.74
C ALA A 9 -22.10 -1.83 15.51
N ALA A 10 -21.73 -2.79 16.33
CA ALA A 10 -22.64 -3.55 17.18
C ALA A 10 -23.35 -2.64 18.20
N ASP A 11 -22.57 -1.79 18.87
CA ASP A 11 -23.07 -0.82 19.85
C ASP A 11 -24.03 0.20 19.21
N LEU A 12 -23.67 0.71 18.03
CA LEU A 12 -24.50 1.70 17.31
C LEU A 12 -25.83 1.13 16.81
N LEU A 13 -25.85 -0.13 16.40
CA LEU A 13 -26.99 -0.80 15.79
C LEU A 13 -27.78 -1.65 16.79
N GLU A 14 -27.34 -1.69 18.04
CA GLU A 14 -27.92 -2.50 19.13
C GLU A 14 -28.04 -4.01 18.75
N ILE A 15 -27.04 -4.54 18.02
CA ILE A 15 -26.98 -5.93 17.60
C ILE A 15 -25.86 -6.68 18.31
N HIS A 16 -25.99 -8.00 18.34
CA HIS A 16 -24.95 -8.83 18.94
C HIS A 16 -23.61 -8.68 18.19
N HIS A 17 -22.51 -8.58 18.93
CA HIS A 17 -21.16 -8.37 18.41
C HIS A 17 -20.75 -9.40 17.33
N ASN A 18 -21.10 -10.68 17.50
CA ASN A 18 -20.80 -11.71 16.50
C ASN A 18 -21.53 -11.46 15.17
N SER A 19 -22.77 -10.96 15.22
CA SER A 19 -23.52 -10.59 14.02
C SER A 19 -22.84 -9.44 13.28
N ALA A 20 -22.48 -8.36 13.98
CA ALA A 20 -21.74 -7.25 13.41
C ALA A 20 -20.40 -7.70 12.78
N THR A 21 -19.66 -8.56 13.49
CA THR A 21 -18.40 -9.13 12.99
C THR A 21 -18.60 -9.93 11.71
N LEU A 22 -19.65 -10.77 11.65
CA LEU A 22 -19.97 -11.56 10.47
C LEU A 22 -20.30 -10.66 9.27
N PHE A 23 -21.15 -9.66 9.44
CA PHE A 23 -21.51 -8.72 8.38
C PHE A 23 -20.30 -7.95 7.86
N ILE A 24 -19.50 -7.35 8.74
CA ILE A 24 -18.32 -6.59 8.36
C ILE A 24 -17.32 -7.48 7.64
N THR A 25 -17.11 -8.72 8.10
CA THR A 25 -16.22 -9.66 7.44
C THR A 25 -16.69 -10.01 6.02
N LYS A 26 -18.01 -10.23 5.83
CA LYS A 26 -18.59 -10.50 4.51
C LYS A 26 -18.41 -9.28 3.58
N ILE A 27 -18.71 -8.08 4.07
CA ILE A 27 -18.56 -6.84 3.28
C ILE A 27 -17.09 -6.66 2.84
N ARG A 28 -16.13 -6.87 3.73
CA ARG A 28 -14.70 -6.78 3.40
C ARG A 28 -14.27 -7.79 2.34
N LYS A 29 -14.75 -9.03 2.42
CA LYS A 29 -14.49 -10.05 1.38
C LYS A 29 -15.05 -9.64 0.02
N ILE A 30 -16.24 -9.07 -0.02
CA ILE A 30 -16.84 -8.55 -1.25
C ILE A 30 -15.99 -7.40 -1.82
N ILE A 31 -15.58 -6.46 -0.97
CA ILE A 31 -14.72 -5.35 -1.38
C ILE A 31 -13.38 -5.87 -1.92
N ALA A 32 -12.73 -6.82 -1.23
CA ALA A 32 -11.48 -7.41 -1.66
C ALA A 32 -11.63 -8.07 -3.04
N TYR A 33 -12.70 -8.82 -3.27
CA TYR A 33 -13.01 -9.43 -4.57
C TYR A 33 -13.13 -8.39 -5.70
N TYR A 34 -13.87 -7.30 -5.48
CA TYR A 34 -13.98 -6.24 -6.48
C TYR A 34 -12.67 -5.49 -6.72
N LEU A 35 -11.86 -5.32 -5.67
CA LEU A 35 -10.53 -4.74 -5.82
C LEU A 35 -9.58 -5.65 -6.60
N GLU A 36 -9.68 -6.96 -6.46
CA GLU A 36 -8.92 -7.93 -7.27
C GLU A 36 -9.29 -7.83 -8.76
N ILE A 37 -10.57 -7.68 -9.09
CA ILE A 37 -11.01 -7.46 -10.48
C ILE A 37 -10.43 -6.15 -11.02
N LYS A 38 -10.53 -5.05 -10.28
CA LYS A 38 -9.93 -3.76 -10.67
C LYS A 38 -8.40 -3.80 -10.73
N ALA A 39 -7.79 -4.68 -9.94
CA ALA A 39 -6.35 -4.87 -9.95
C ALA A 39 -5.82 -5.48 -11.27
N LEU A 40 -6.68 -5.90 -12.20
CA LEU A 40 -6.27 -6.33 -13.55
C LEU A 40 -5.91 -5.14 -14.45
N GLU A 41 -6.34 -3.93 -14.12
CA GLU A 41 -6.01 -2.73 -14.87
C GLU A 41 -4.50 -2.47 -14.86
N ILE A 42 -3.99 -2.09 -16.03
CA ILE A 42 -2.60 -1.69 -16.23
C ILE A 42 -2.51 -0.17 -16.05
N PHE A 43 -1.49 0.29 -15.36
CA PHE A 43 -1.23 1.69 -15.12
C PHE A 43 -0.40 2.29 -16.24
N ASP A 44 -0.74 3.51 -16.65
CA ASP A 44 -0.05 4.32 -17.64
C ASP A 44 0.18 5.76 -17.13
N GLY A 45 1.06 6.49 -17.75
CA GLY A 45 1.33 7.90 -17.46
C GLY A 45 2.22 8.10 -16.23
N GLU A 46 1.85 8.98 -15.31
CA GLU A 46 2.67 9.34 -14.14
C GLU A 46 2.29 8.50 -12.92
N ILE A 47 3.25 7.71 -12.43
CA ILE A 47 3.04 6.74 -11.36
C ILE A 47 4.10 6.92 -10.25
N LYS A 48 3.67 6.93 -9.01
CA LYS A 48 4.53 6.98 -7.83
C LYS A 48 4.62 5.59 -7.23
N LEU A 49 5.82 5.16 -6.92
CA LEU A 49 6.10 3.87 -6.27
C LEU A 49 6.69 4.09 -4.89
N ASP A 50 6.24 3.31 -3.94
CA ASP A 50 6.80 3.28 -2.60
C ASP A 50 6.40 2.00 -1.88
N GLU A 51 7.15 1.58 -0.87
CA GLU A 51 6.80 0.48 0.00
C GLU A 51 6.55 0.92 1.44
N SER A 52 5.62 0.25 2.08
CA SER A 52 5.31 0.49 3.48
C SER A 52 5.25 -0.78 4.31
N TYR A 53 5.66 -0.66 5.57
CA TYR A 53 5.76 -1.78 6.50
C TYR A 53 4.60 -1.73 7.48
N PHE A 54 3.85 -2.83 7.56
CA PHE A 54 2.71 -3.01 8.45
C PHE A 54 2.97 -4.16 9.43
N GLY A 55 2.35 -4.09 10.62
CA GLY A 55 2.44 -5.13 11.66
C GLY A 55 3.05 -4.66 12.96
N CYS A 56 3.11 -5.56 13.94
CA CYS A 56 3.48 -5.25 15.31
C CYS A 56 4.92 -4.73 15.42
N THR A 57 5.08 -3.66 16.21
CA THR A 57 6.39 -3.19 16.66
C THR A 57 6.86 -4.07 17.80
N SER A 58 7.91 -4.84 17.62
CA SER A 58 8.64 -5.43 18.74
C SER A 58 9.21 -4.30 19.60
N LYS A 59 8.98 -4.35 20.93
CA LYS A 59 9.56 -3.38 21.87
C LYS A 59 11.08 -3.25 21.61
N GLY A 60 11.57 -2.06 21.26
CA GLY A 60 12.97 -1.69 21.28
C GLY A 60 13.73 -1.63 19.95
N LYS A 61 13.14 -1.98 18.79
CA LYS A 61 13.82 -1.78 17.49
C LYS A 61 12.91 -1.05 16.49
N PRO A 62 13.20 0.21 16.16
CA PRO A 62 12.47 0.89 15.09
C PRO A 62 12.91 0.36 13.70
N CYS A 63 11.91 0.10 12.87
CA CYS A 63 11.90 0.09 11.42
C CYS A 63 12.35 -1.15 10.64
N ARG A 64 13.44 -1.10 9.93
CA ARG A 64 13.78 -1.99 8.80
C ARG A 64 14.46 -3.29 9.24
N GLY A 65 13.82 -4.22 9.87
CA GLY A 65 14.46 -5.47 10.30
C GLY A 65 13.71 -6.30 11.34
N ALA A 66 12.51 -5.89 11.69
CA ALA A 66 11.68 -6.70 12.58
C ALA A 66 11.07 -7.87 11.78
N THR A 67 11.41 -9.08 12.17
CA THR A 67 11.16 -10.37 11.52
C THR A 67 9.68 -10.68 11.21
N ASN A 68 8.73 -9.84 11.61
CA ASN A 68 7.29 -10.07 11.50
C ASN A 68 6.49 -8.97 10.81
N LYS A 69 7.15 -7.99 10.16
CA LYS A 69 6.42 -6.96 9.41
C LYS A 69 6.00 -7.46 8.05
N MET A 70 4.80 -7.07 7.66
CA MET A 70 4.29 -7.28 6.32
C MET A 70 4.72 -6.10 5.44
N ILE A 71 5.26 -6.39 4.28
CA ILE A 71 5.70 -5.38 3.33
C ILE A 71 4.60 -5.22 2.28
N VAL A 72 4.10 -4.01 2.14
CA VAL A 72 3.10 -3.67 1.13
C VAL A 72 3.75 -2.72 0.14
N PHE A 73 3.76 -3.11 -1.12
CA PHE A 73 4.22 -2.29 -2.22
C PHE A 73 3.03 -1.55 -2.83
N GLY A 74 3.17 -0.27 -3.09
CA GLY A 74 2.13 0.60 -3.61
C GLY A 74 2.51 1.28 -4.90
N LEU A 75 1.56 1.34 -5.81
CA LEU A 75 1.59 2.11 -7.04
C LEU A 75 0.47 3.14 -6.95
N LEU A 76 0.78 4.41 -7.08
CA LEU A 76 -0.21 5.50 -7.07
C LEU A 76 -0.15 6.26 -8.38
N LYS A 77 -1.21 6.14 -9.18
CA LYS A 77 -1.38 6.96 -10.38
C LYS A 77 -1.69 8.40 -9.99
N ARG A 78 -1.22 9.36 -10.76
CA ARG A 78 -1.35 10.79 -10.43
C ARG A 78 -2.80 11.27 -10.27
N ASN A 79 -3.75 10.61 -10.91
CA ASN A 79 -5.19 10.90 -10.77
C ASN A 79 -5.85 10.29 -9.52
N GLY A 80 -5.06 9.73 -8.59
CA GLY A 80 -5.53 9.22 -7.31
C GLY A 80 -5.89 7.74 -7.27
N VAL A 81 -5.72 6.99 -8.36
CA VAL A 81 -5.92 5.52 -8.35
C VAL A 81 -4.70 4.87 -7.71
N ALA A 82 -4.93 4.05 -6.69
CA ALA A 82 -3.89 3.31 -5.99
C ALA A 82 -4.07 1.80 -6.19
N TYR A 83 -2.96 1.11 -6.41
CA TYR A 83 -2.85 -0.35 -6.36
C TYR A 83 -1.85 -0.73 -5.29
N THR A 84 -2.18 -1.71 -4.47
CA THR A 84 -1.30 -2.21 -3.41
C THR A 84 -1.21 -3.73 -3.46
N VAL A 85 -0.02 -4.25 -3.17
CA VAL A 85 0.22 -5.69 -3.13
C VAL A 85 1.17 -6.04 -1.99
N VAL A 86 0.90 -7.13 -1.29
CA VAL A 86 1.82 -7.69 -0.29
C VAL A 86 2.96 -8.39 -1.01
N ILE A 87 4.19 -8.02 -0.67
CA ILE A 87 5.40 -8.62 -1.22
C ILE A 87 6.23 -9.28 -0.12
N ARG A 88 7.04 -10.26 -0.52
CA ARG A 88 7.89 -11.01 0.43
C ARG A 88 9.13 -10.24 0.88
N ASP A 89 9.69 -9.45 -0.01
CA ASP A 89 10.91 -8.66 0.20
C ASP A 89 10.92 -7.44 -0.74
N THR A 90 11.83 -6.51 -0.48
CA THR A 90 12.03 -5.29 -1.30
C THR A 90 13.21 -5.42 -2.27
N LYS A 91 13.54 -6.63 -2.70
CA LYS A 91 14.58 -6.84 -3.70
C LYS A 91 14.14 -6.34 -5.06
N SER A 92 15.10 -5.89 -5.86
CA SER A 92 14.86 -5.39 -7.21
C SER A 92 14.04 -6.37 -8.05
N SER A 93 14.38 -7.67 -8.04
CA SER A 93 13.65 -8.70 -8.79
C SER A 93 12.18 -8.83 -8.37
N THR A 94 11.87 -8.69 -7.09
CA THR A 94 10.49 -8.75 -6.57
C THR A 94 9.69 -7.52 -7.00
N LEU A 95 10.26 -6.32 -6.85
CA LEU A 95 9.63 -5.07 -7.26
C LEU A 95 9.41 -5.03 -8.77
N MET A 96 10.42 -5.36 -9.57
CA MET A 96 10.35 -5.38 -11.02
C MET A 96 9.30 -6.37 -11.54
N SER A 97 9.13 -7.51 -10.88
CA SER A 97 8.08 -8.47 -11.26
C SER A 97 6.66 -7.92 -11.14
N VAL A 98 6.43 -7.03 -10.18
CA VAL A 98 5.14 -6.33 -10.02
C VAL A 98 5.02 -5.18 -11.00
N ILE A 99 6.08 -4.36 -11.13
CA ILE A 99 6.12 -3.18 -12.00
C ILE A 99 5.87 -3.58 -13.44
N ALA A 100 6.60 -4.55 -13.98
CA ALA A 100 6.46 -5.01 -15.36
C ALA A 100 5.07 -5.59 -15.69
N LYS A 101 4.34 -6.08 -14.69
CA LYS A 101 2.97 -6.58 -14.87
C LYS A 101 1.90 -5.48 -14.79
N LYS A 102 2.23 -4.35 -14.15
CA LYS A 102 1.24 -3.34 -13.76
C LYS A 102 1.42 -2.00 -14.43
N ILE A 103 2.58 -1.72 -15.00
CA ILE A 103 2.90 -0.43 -15.59
C ILE A 103 3.30 -0.64 -17.04
N THR A 104 2.72 0.16 -17.94
CA THR A 104 3.12 0.17 -19.35
C THR A 104 4.55 0.71 -19.50
N PRO A 105 5.34 0.19 -20.44
CA PRO A 105 6.59 0.80 -20.86
C PRO A 105 6.39 2.30 -21.20
N ASP A 106 7.46 3.08 -21.17
CA ASP A 106 7.45 4.53 -21.41
C ASP A 106 6.70 5.38 -20.36
N SER A 107 6.13 4.77 -19.34
CA SER A 107 5.51 5.50 -18.24
C SER A 107 6.54 6.27 -17.42
N ILE A 108 6.11 7.41 -16.86
CA ILE A 108 6.92 8.21 -15.94
C ILE A 108 6.77 7.66 -14.54
N VAL A 109 7.87 7.17 -13.97
CA VAL A 109 7.86 6.53 -12.66
C VAL A 109 8.67 7.35 -11.65
N TYR A 110 8.03 7.70 -10.54
CA TYR A 110 8.63 8.43 -9.42
C TYR A 110 8.88 7.49 -8.25
N THR A 111 10.12 7.46 -7.74
CA THR A 111 10.52 6.67 -6.57
C THR A 111 11.35 7.52 -5.60
N ASP A 112 11.60 6.99 -4.41
CA ASP A 112 12.71 7.47 -3.57
C ASP A 112 14.06 7.03 -4.16
N GLN A 113 15.15 7.28 -3.42
CA GLN A 113 16.52 6.91 -3.82
C GLN A 113 16.90 5.48 -3.40
N TRP A 114 15.95 4.60 -3.11
CA TRP A 114 16.25 3.23 -2.73
C TRP A 114 16.88 2.43 -3.86
N ARG A 115 18.00 1.74 -3.57
CA ARG A 115 18.82 1.03 -4.57
C ARG A 115 18.06 -0.04 -5.36
N SER A 116 17.01 -0.62 -4.80
CA SER A 116 16.21 -1.65 -5.49
C SER A 116 15.47 -1.11 -6.72
N TYR A 117 15.29 0.21 -6.82
CA TYR A 117 14.68 0.87 -7.99
C TYR A 117 15.66 1.14 -9.13
N ASN A 118 16.96 0.90 -8.95
CA ASN A 118 17.96 1.15 -10.02
C ASN A 118 17.67 0.37 -11.31
N ALA A 119 17.07 -0.82 -11.19
CA ALA A 119 16.69 -1.62 -12.36
C ALA A 119 15.61 -1.00 -13.25
N LEU A 120 14.92 0.06 -12.79
CA LEU A 120 13.97 0.81 -13.62
C LEU A 120 14.66 1.60 -14.74
N ASP A 121 15.91 2.02 -14.54
CA ASP A 121 16.67 2.80 -15.53
C ASP A 121 16.97 1.98 -16.79
N ASP A 122 17.10 0.64 -16.62
CA ASP A 122 17.41 -0.29 -17.71
C ASP A 122 16.13 -0.93 -18.30
N ALA A 123 14.97 -0.68 -17.70
CA ALA A 123 13.73 -1.40 -18.01
C ALA A 123 12.77 -0.61 -18.93
N GLY A 124 13.22 0.50 -19.55
CA GLY A 124 12.43 1.28 -20.51
C GLY A 124 11.38 2.19 -19.87
N PHE A 125 11.54 2.55 -18.60
CA PHE A 125 10.71 3.54 -17.91
C PHE A 125 11.40 4.91 -17.84
N CYS A 126 10.62 5.99 -17.89
CA CYS A 126 11.13 7.33 -17.59
C CYS A 126 11.22 7.49 -16.07
N HIS A 127 12.36 7.07 -15.48
CA HIS A 127 12.53 6.99 -14.03
C HIS A 127 13.03 8.30 -13.43
N HIS A 128 12.29 8.84 -12.46
CA HIS A 128 12.63 10.02 -11.68
C HIS A 128 12.82 9.67 -10.20
N ARG A 129 14.06 9.80 -9.71
CA ARG A 129 14.38 9.61 -8.28
C ARG A 129 14.22 10.92 -7.52
N ILE A 130 13.52 10.87 -6.41
CA ILE A 130 13.25 12.02 -5.56
C ILE A 130 14.05 11.90 -4.28
N ASN A 131 14.86 12.91 -3.99
CA ASN A 131 15.60 12.99 -2.73
C ASN A 131 14.76 13.69 -1.68
N CYS A 132 14.07 12.94 -0.85
CA CYS A 132 13.23 13.45 0.22
C CYS A 132 14.02 14.16 1.35
N SER A 133 15.35 13.95 1.42
CA SER A 133 16.21 14.57 2.45
C SER A 133 16.55 16.04 2.15
N ASN A 134 16.62 16.44 0.88
CA ASN A 134 17.10 17.77 0.48
C ASN A 134 16.01 18.68 -0.09
N ARG A 135 14.93 18.12 -0.65
CA ARG A 135 13.80 18.90 -1.18
C ARG A 135 12.53 18.06 -1.11
N PHE A 136 11.53 18.55 -0.39
CA PHE A 136 10.20 17.92 -0.31
C PHE A 136 9.45 17.93 -1.64
N ALA A 137 9.79 18.82 -2.55
CA ALA A 137 9.24 18.86 -3.91
C ALA A 137 10.17 19.62 -4.86
N ASN A 138 10.29 19.14 -6.07
CA ASN A 138 10.92 19.87 -7.17
C ASN A 138 9.84 20.12 -8.25
N GLY A 139 9.04 21.18 -8.05
CA GLY A 139 7.87 21.44 -8.90
C GLY A 139 6.82 20.32 -8.79
N LYS A 140 6.53 19.66 -9.92
CA LYS A 140 5.59 18.53 -9.98
C LYS A 140 6.19 17.19 -9.50
N ASN A 141 7.50 17.10 -9.29
CA ASN A 141 8.21 15.88 -8.93
C ASN A 141 8.23 15.72 -7.40
N HIS A 142 7.29 14.95 -6.86
CA HIS A 142 7.22 14.62 -5.43
C HIS A 142 6.50 13.29 -5.22
N ILE A 143 6.83 12.56 -4.14
CA ILE A 143 6.17 11.32 -3.72
C ILE A 143 5.15 11.52 -2.60
N ASN A 144 4.91 12.75 -2.16
CA ASN A 144 4.02 13.08 -1.03
C ASN A 144 2.64 12.42 -1.12
N GLY A 145 2.11 12.21 -2.33
CA GLY A 145 0.81 11.56 -2.52
C GLY A 145 0.78 10.13 -1.99
N ILE A 146 1.80 9.31 -2.30
CA ILE A 146 1.86 7.93 -1.83
C ILE A 146 2.25 7.86 -0.34
N GLU A 147 3.11 8.76 0.13
CA GLU A 147 3.42 8.88 1.57
C GLU A 147 2.17 9.23 2.38
N ASN A 148 1.35 10.17 1.90
CA ASN A 148 0.08 10.52 2.53
C ASN A 148 -0.90 9.35 2.51
N PHE A 149 -0.98 8.62 1.41
CA PHE A 149 -1.77 7.39 1.31
C PHE A 149 -1.37 6.38 2.41
N TRP A 150 -0.07 6.13 2.60
CA TRP A 150 0.41 5.25 3.68
C TRP A 150 0.09 5.77 5.08
N ASN A 151 0.20 7.07 5.29
CA ASN A 151 -0.13 7.69 6.58
C ASN A 151 -1.62 7.52 6.91
N GLN A 152 -2.50 7.68 5.92
CA GLN A 152 -3.94 7.44 6.10
C GLN A 152 -4.24 5.97 6.34
N ALA A 153 -3.65 5.05 5.56
CA ALA A 153 -3.81 3.61 5.74
C ALA A 153 -3.37 3.17 7.15
N LYS A 154 -2.21 3.63 7.61
CA LYS A 154 -1.72 3.34 8.96
C LYS A 154 -2.62 3.90 10.06
N ARG A 155 -3.18 5.10 9.87
CA ARG A 155 -4.12 5.71 10.81
C ARG A 155 -5.39 4.89 10.96
N ILE A 156 -5.95 4.41 9.86
CA ILE A 156 -7.14 3.55 9.85
C ILE A 156 -6.83 2.21 10.53
N LEU A 157 -5.73 1.57 10.14
CA LEU A 157 -5.36 0.24 10.64
C LEU A 157 -4.97 0.22 12.13
N ARG A 158 -4.58 1.37 12.71
CA ARG A 158 -4.31 1.48 14.16
C ARG A 158 -5.52 1.14 15.04
N LYS A 159 -6.74 1.28 14.53
CA LYS A 159 -7.96 0.90 15.25
C LYS A 159 -8.11 -0.62 15.44
N TYR A 160 -7.40 -1.38 14.62
CA TYR A 160 -7.42 -2.84 14.64
C TYR A 160 -6.11 -3.35 15.22
N ASN A 161 -6.10 -3.61 16.52
CA ASN A 161 -4.95 -4.20 17.19
C ASN A 161 -4.75 -5.65 16.71
N SER A 162 -3.55 -5.96 16.19
CA SER A 162 -3.15 -7.33 15.82
C SER A 162 -3.99 -7.98 14.73
N ILE A 163 -4.04 -7.38 13.53
CA ILE A 163 -4.64 -8.05 12.36
C ILE A 163 -3.78 -9.28 12.01
N PRO A 164 -4.35 -10.49 11.98
CA PRO A 164 -3.63 -11.69 11.53
C PRO A 164 -3.20 -11.54 10.07
N LYS A 165 -2.00 -12.03 9.74
CA LYS A 165 -1.41 -11.89 8.38
C LYS A 165 -2.32 -12.43 7.27
N ASN A 166 -3.00 -13.55 7.52
CA ASN A 166 -3.94 -14.17 6.57
C ASN A 166 -5.21 -13.36 6.31
N HIS A 167 -5.53 -12.39 7.16
CA HIS A 167 -6.70 -11.50 7.01
C HIS A 167 -6.33 -10.08 6.59
N PHE A 168 -5.04 -9.78 6.46
CA PHE A 168 -4.58 -8.42 6.19
C PHE A 168 -5.12 -7.85 4.87
N LEU A 169 -5.22 -8.66 3.82
CA LEU A 169 -5.74 -8.23 2.52
C LEU A 169 -7.23 -7.87 2.54
N CYS A 170 -7.94 -8.20 3.63
CA CYS A 170 -9.35 -7.84 3.81
C CYS A 170 -9.54 -6.52 4.61
N PHE A 171 -8.47 -5.85 4.98
CA PHE A 171 -8.47 -4.59 5.72
C PHE A 171 -7.90 -3.47 4.90
#